data_7a57415484dd1601ec7ec079562bba19
#
_entry.id   7a57415484dd1601ec7ec079562bba19
#
_cell.length_a   1.000
_cell.length_b   1.000
_cell.length_c   1.000
_cell.angle_alpha   90.00
_cell.angle_beta   90.00
_cell.angle_gamma   90.00
#
_symmetry.space_group_name_H-M   'P 1'
#
loop_
_entity.id
_entity.type
_entity.pdbx_description
1 polymer ?
#
loop_
_entity_poly.entity_id
_entity_poly.type
_entity_poly.pdbx_seq_one_letter_code
_entity_poly.pdbx_strand_id
1 'polypeptide(L)'
;LMGAIAAALSREDRLGYIAEQPTYGMLADINAFALGARMVNPYVEVHLEWARRKEAQHTEDILHEKGIHYISGHDMINPDHPSREYGLYRKNEDGTVTNLAMPVWHWGKFYEQIIRLAFKSTEEIEAMKGKKAVNYWWGMSADVIDVICSENMPNGTRRLIEFLKNSIRAGSFHPFDGLIYAQDGSTKCTDRKSTR
;
A
#
# COMPACT_ATOMS: atom_id res chain seq x y z
N LEU A 1 3.92 2.72 -2.29
CA LEU A 1 3.52 4.05 -2.79
C LEU A 1 2.68 4.82 -1.78
N MET A 2 1.64 4.22 -1.15
CA MET A 2 0.74 4.91 -0.21
C MET A 2 1.52 5.62 0.91
N GLY A 3 2.47 4.93 1.56
CA GLY A 3 3.32 5.55 2.58
C GLY A 3 4.18 6.71 2.06
N ALA A 4 4.70 6.59 0.82
CA ALA A 4 5.45 7.68 0.20
C ALA A 4 4.59 8.92 -0.05
N ILE A 5 3.33 8.72 -0.47
CA ILE A 5 2.36 9.82 -0.62
C ILE A 5 2.08 10.47 0.74
N ALA A 6 1.80 9.65 1.75
CA ALA A 6 1.50 10.14 3.09
C ALA A 6 2.63 11.00 3.65
N ALA A 7 3.87 10.50 3.58
CA ALA A 7 5.04 11.22 4.07
C ALA A 7 5.39 12.47 3.25
N ALA A 8 5.12 12.46 1.94
CA ALA A 8 5.33 13.63 1.07
C ALA A 8 4.30 14.75 1.32
N LEU A 9 3.12 14.41 1.84
CA LEU A 9 2.04 15.37 2.10
C LEU A 9 2.00 15.82 3.55
N SER A 10 2.39 14.96 4.49
CA SER A 10 2.44 15.28 5.91
C SER A 10 3.56 16.28 6.20
N ARG A 11 3.24 17.29 7.01
CA ARG A 11 4.24 18.19 7.61
C ARG A 11 4.68 17.72 8.99
N GLU A 12 4.04 16.70 9.49
CA GLU A 12 4.30 16.07 10.78
C GLU A 12 5.05 14.77 10.53
N ASP A 13 5.99 14.45 11.43
CA ASP A 13 6.75 13.19 11.32
C ASP A 13 5.93 11.99 11.82
N ARG A 14 4.59 12.08 11.77
CA ARG A 14 3.67 11.05 12.25
C ARG A 14 2.58 10.75 11.24
N LEU A 15 2.34 9.46 11.01
CA LEU A 15 1.31 8.94 10.13
C LEU A 15 0.49 7.88 10.85
N GLY A 16 -0.79 7.78 10.53
CA GLY A 16 -1.68 6.74 11.04
C GLY A 16 -1.82 5.58 10.04
N TYR A 17 -1.94 4.38 10.57
CA TYR A 17 -2.35 3.21 9.82
C TYR A 17 -3.40 2.43 10.60
N ILE A 18 -4.57 2.20 9.99
CA ILE A 18 -5.65 1.43 10.60
C ILE A 18 -5.68 0.07 9.92
N ALA A 19 -5.48 -0.99 10.70
CA ALA A 19 -5.47 -2.37 10.24
C ALA A 19 -6.62 -3.16 10.87
N GLU A 20 -7.22 -4.09 10.11
CA GLU A 20 -8.36 -4.87 10.59
C GLU A 20 -7.95 -6.03 11.49
N GLN A 21 -7.08 -6.89 11.00
CA GLN A 21 -6.66 -8.10 11.67
C GLN A 21 -5.20 -8.44 11.34
N PRO A 22 -4.43 -9.03 12.27
CA PRO A 22 -3.01 -9.33 12.06
C PRO A 22 -2.82 -10.57 11.17
N THR A 23 -3.31 -10.52 9.93
CA THR A 23 -3.05 -11.53 8.91
C THR A 23 -1.69 -11.29 8.26
N TYR A 24 -1.14 -12.32 7.60
CA TYR A 24 0.14 -12.22 6.91
C TYR A 24 0.13 -11.08 5.86
N GLY A 25 -0.93 -10.97 5.06
CA GLY A 25 -1.08 -9.91 4.06
C GLY A 25 -1.10 -8.52 4.71
N MET A 26 -1.91 -8.33 5.76
CA MET A 26 -2.00 -7.06 6.46
C MET A 26 -0.66 -6.62 7.07
N LEU A 27 0.10 -7.56 7.65
CA LEU A 27 1.44 -7.25 8.17
C LEU A 27 2.41 -6.84 7.07
N ALA A 28 2.31 -7.46 5.90
CA ALA A 28 3.10 -7.06 4.72
C ALA A 28 2.73 -5.66 4.24
N ASP A 29 1.44 -5.31 4.21
CA ASP A 29 0.95 -3.99 3.80
C ASP A 29 1.39 -2.89 4.77
N ILE A 30 1.30 -3.13 6.09
CA ILE A 30 1.80 -2.21 7.12
C ILE A 30 3.28 -1.94 6.92
N ASN A 31 4.09 -2.99 6.75
CA ASN A 31 5.53 -2.86 6.56
C ASN A 31 5.86 -2.14 5.23
N ALA A 32 5.15 -2.45 4.15
CA ALA A 32 5.32 -1.78 2.86
C ALA A 32 4.95 -0.29 2.94
N PHE A 33 3.89 0.05 3.69
CA PHE A 33 3.52 1.44 3.96
C PHE A 33 4.64 2.18 4.70
N ALA A 34 5.14 1.59 5.81
CA ALA A 34 6.19 2.18 6.63
C ALA A 34 7.50 2.37 5.84
N LEU A 35 7.91 1.38 5.04
CA LEU A 35 9.09 1.50 4.18
C LEU A 35 8.93 2.61 3.14
N GLY A 36 7.76 2.69 2.49
CA GLY A 36 7.47 3.76 1.55
C GLY A 36 7.46 5.15 2.19
N ALA A 37 6.96 5.27 3.41
CA ALA A 37 6.97 6.53 4.16
C ALA A 37 8.40 6.95 4.52
N ARG A 38 9.21 6.04 5.06
CA ARG A 38 10.60 6.29 5.44
C ARG A 38 11.52 6.59 4.27
N MET A 39 11.19 6.13 3.07
CA MET A 39 11.93 6.48 1.86
C MET A 39 11.86 7.99 1.56
N VAL A 40 10.75 8.64 1.89
CA VAL A 40 10.52 10.08 1.68
C VAL A 40 10.93 10.88 2.91
N ASN A 41 10.56 10.41 4.10
CA ASN A 41 10.91 11.03 5.38
C ASN A 41 11.52 9.97 6.32
N PRO A 42 12.85 9.95 6.49
CA PRO A 42 13.53 8.96 7.34
C PRO A 42 13.14 9.02 8.83
N TYR A 43 12.59 10.14 9.29
CA TYR A 43 12.20 10.36 10.69
C TYR A 43 10.74 10.02 10.98
N VAL A 44 9.97 9.64 9.96
CA VAL A 44 8.54 9.39 10.10
C VAL A 44 8.27 8.21 11.04
N GLU A 45 7.30 8.40 11.91
CA GLU A 45 6.73 7.37 12.77
C GLU A 45 5.35 6.94 12.23
N VAL A 46 5.13 5.64 12.13
CA VAL A 46 3.83 5.07 11.73
C VAL A 46 3.14 4.53 12.98
N HIS A 47 2.03 5.16 13.35
CA HIS A 47 1.18 4.77 14.45
C HIS A 47 0.12 3.79 13.95
N LEU A 48 0.21 2.55 14.40
CA LEU A 48 -0.70 1.47 14.04
C LEU A 48 -1.83 1.38 15.06
N GLU A 49 -3.07 1.41 14.58
CA GLU A 49 -4.26 1.08 15.37
C GLU A 49 -5.01 -0.09 14.73
N TRP A 50 -5.55 -0.98 15.56
CA TRP A 50 -6.31 -2.13 15.11
C TRP A 50 -7.80 -1.83 15.17
N ALA A 51 -8.47 -1.83 14.02
CA ALA A 51 -9.92 -1.67 13.95
C ALA A 51 -10.61 -2.88 14.58
N ARG A 52 -11.21 -2.70 15.76
CA ARG A 52 -12.08 -3.71 16.36
C ARG A 52 -13.48 -3.58 15.78
N ARG A 53 -14.04 -4.68 15.31
CA ARG A 53 -15.33 -4.75 14.60
C ARG A 53 -16.50 -4.01 15.27
N LYS A 54 -16.41 -3.73 16.59
CA LYS A 54 -17.44 -3.01 17.37
C LYS A 54 -17.07 -1.56 17.69
N GLU A 55 -15.84 -1.15 17.44
CA GLU A 55 -15.28 0.14 17.84
C GLU A 55 -14.61 0.87 16.67
N ALA A 56 -14.87 0.43 15.42
CA ALA A 56 -14.22 0.99 14.23
C ALA A 56 -14.40 2.51 14.09
N GLN A 57 -15.51 3.06 14.56
CA GLN A 57 -15.77 4.51 14.55
C GLN A 57 -14.89 5.31 15.52
N HIS A 58 -14.22 4.67 16.47
CA HIS A 58 -13.37 5.35 17.46
C HIS A 58 -11.87 5.29 17.11
N THR A 59 -11.48 4.43 16.18
CA THR A 59 -10.05 4.23 15.86
C THR A 59 -9.45 5.45 15.18
N GLU A 60 -10.19 6.07 14.27
CA GLU A 60 -9.81 7.31 13.58
C GLU A 60 -9.73 8.49 14.56
N ASP A 61 -10.62 8.53 15.54
CA ASP A 61 -10.64 9.58 16.56
C ASP A 61 -9.45 9.47 17.50
N ILE A 62 -9.04 8.25 17.87
CA ILE A 62 -7.84 7.99 18.67
C ILE A 62 -6.58 8.55 17.96
N LEU A 63 -6.44 8.33 16.66
CA LEU A 63 -5.32 8.86 15.90
C LEU A 63 -5.39 10.38 15.80
N HIS A 64 -6.58 10.94 15.58
CA HIS A 64 -6.78 12.38 15.50
C HIS A 64 -6.49 13.10 16.83
N GLU A 65 -6.91 12.54 17.96
CA GLU A 65 -6.61 13.03 19.31
C GLU A 65 -5.08 13.03 19.60
N LYS A 66 -4.34 12.12 18.98
CA LYS A 66 -2.86 12.11 19.01
C LYS A 66 -2.22 13.14 18.07
N GLY A 67 -3.03 13.97 17.39
CA GLY A 67 -2.56 14.95 16.40
C GLY A 67 -2.07 14.28 15.09
N ILE A 68 -2.59 13.12 14.75
CA ILE A 68 -2.25 12.40 13.52
C ILE A 68 -3.38 12.59 12.51
N HIS A 69 -3.09 13.34 11.46
CA HIS A 69 -4.09 13.74 10.47
C HIS A 69 -4.06 12.93 9.19
N TYR A 70 -2.89 12.37 8.81
CA TYR A 70 -2.72 11.56 7.60
C TYR A 70 -2.82 10.09 7.96
N ILE A 71 -3.88 9.45 7.50
CA ILE A 71 -4.25 8.09 7.91
C ILE A 71 -4.43 7.21 6.68
N SER A 72 -3.84 6.02 6.70
CA SER A 72 -4.16 4.94 5.76
C SER A 72 -5.13 3.99 6.44
N GLY A 73 -6.33 3.89 5.88
CA GLY A 73 -7.41 3.03 6.37
C GLY A 73 -7.71 1.88 5.40
N HIS A 74 -8.97 1.47 5.35
CA HIS A 74 -9.44 0.44 4.44
C HIS A 74 -9.26 0.86 2.98
N ASP A 75 -8.94 -0.10 2.12
CA ASP A 75 -8.71 0.17 0.69
C ASP A 75 -9.99 0.29 -0.13
N MET A 76 -11.14 -0.02 0.44
CA MET A 76 -12.44 0.04 -0.23
C MET A 76 -13.49 0.70 0.64
N ILE A 77 -14.44 1.38 -0.02
CA ILE A 77 -15.62 1.94 0.62
C ILE A 77 -16.51 0.79 1.08
N ASN A 78 -16.95 0.83 2.34
CA ASN A 78 -17.99 -0.08 2.82
C ASN A 78 -19.36 0.44 2.33
N PRO A 79 -20.10 -0.31 1.51
CA PRO A 79 -21.42 0.11 1.03
C PRO A 79 -22.46 0.34 2.14
N ASP A 80 -22.34 -0.41 3.24
CA ASP A 80 -23.28 -0.30 4.37
C ASP A 80 -23.02 0.95 5.23
N HIS A 81 -21.78 1.44 5.19
CA HIS A 81 -21.35 2.64 5.92
C HIS A 81 -20.45 3.48 5.01
N PRO A 82 -21.02 4.16 4.01
CA PRO A 82 -20.26 4.96 3.07
C PRO A 82 -19.65 6.17 3.79
N SER A 83 -18.35 6.11 4.02
CA SER A 83 -17.58 7.26 4.53
C SER A 83 -16.49 7.61 3.51
N ARG A 84 -15.81 8.74 3.74
CA ARG A 84 -14.62 9.11 2.97
C ARG A 84 -13.32 8.61 3.61
N GLU A 85 -13.42 7.87 4.71
CA GLU A 85 -12.30 7.32 5.48
C GLU A 85 -11.84 5.99 4.86
N TYR A 86 -11.35 6.04 3.61
CA TYR A 86 -10.81 4.88 2.87
C TYR A 86 -9.54 5.26 2.11
N GLY A 87 -8.71 4.26 1.84
CA GLY A 87 -7.40 4.47 1.25
C GLY A 87 -6.52 5.35 2.12
N LEU A 88 -5.80 6.27 1.51
CA LEU A 88 -5.08 7.33 2.22
C LEU A 88 -5.93 8.61 2.24
N TYR A 89 -6.18 9.12 3.42
CA TYR A 89 -6.97 10.34 3.62
C TYR A 89 -6.34 11.26 4.68
N ARG A 90 -6.76 12.51 4.67
CA ARG A 90 -6.50 13.47 5.72
C ARG A 90 -7.78 13.77 6.49
N LYS A 91 -7.74 13.63 7.80
CA LYS A 91 -8.79 14.13 8.70
C LYS A 91 -8.45 15.56 9.09
N ASN A 92 -9.30 16.51 8.70
CA ASN A 92 -9.12 17.92 8.94
C ASN A 92 -9.56 18.29 10.35
N GLU A 93 -9.13 19.47 10.85
CA GLU A 93 -9.50 19.96 12.20
C GLU A 93 -11.00 20.16 12.37
N ASP A 94 -11.75 20.45 11.31
CA ASP A 94 -13.20 20.60 11.29
C ASP A 94 -13.94 19.26 11.22
N GLY A 95 -13.23 18.13 11.30
CA GLY A 95 -13.76 16.78 11.22
C GLY A 95 -14.04 16.30 9.79
N THR A 96 -13.87 17.14 8.77
CA THR A 96 -14.04 16.72 7.37
C THR A 96 -12.89 15.83 6.92
N VAL A 97 -13.16 14.98 5.93
CA VAL A 97 -12.17 14.04 5.37
C VAL A 97 -11.86 14.39 3.92
N THR A 98 -10.57 14.46 3.61
CA THR A 98 -10.06 14.67 2.27
C THR A 98 -9.34 13.41 1.81
N ASN A 99 -9.87 12.72 0.79
CA ASN A 99 -9.20 11.57 0.19
C ASN A 99 -7.99 12.05 -0.63
N LEU A 100 -6.89 11.32 -0.51
CA LEU A 100 -5.61 11.65 -1.13
C LEU A 100 -5.18 10.64 -2.18
N ALA A 101 -5.28 9.36 -1.86
CA ALA A 101 -4.94 8.27 -2.75
C ALA A 101 -5.62 6.97 -2.34
N MET A 102 -5.78 6.05 -3.29
CA MET A 102 -6.22 4.69 -3.00
C MET A 102 -5.56 3.69 -3.94
N PRO A 103 -5.25 2.47 -3.47
CA PRO A 103 -4.86 1.40 -4.36
C PRO A 103 -6.08 0.93 -5.16
N VAL A 104 -5.82 0.47 -6.38
CA VAL A 104 -6.85 -0.09 -7.25
C VAL A 104 -6.36 -1.39 -7.87
N TRP A 105 -7.28 -2.33 -8.06
CA TRP A 105 -7.03 -3.62 -8.70
C TRP A 105 -7.76 -3.67 -10.04
N HIS A 106 -7.02 -3.85 -11.10
CA HIS A 106 -7.56 -4.06 -12.43
C HIS A 106 -7.90 -5.54 -12.63
N TRP A 107 -8.96 -6.00 -11.95
CA TRP A 107 -9.40 -7.40 -11.98
C TRP A 107 -9.61 -7.92 -13.40
N GLY A 108 -10.08 -7.08 -14.32
CA GLY A 108 -10.19 -7.43 -15.73
C GLY A 108 -8.88 -7.87 -16.34
N LYS A 109 -7.77 -7.17 -16.05
CA LYS A 109 -6.43 -7.54 -16.49
C LYS A 109 -5.96 -8.85 -15.87
N PHE A 110 -6.24 -9.05 -14.60
CA PHE A 110 -5.94 -10.30 -13.91
C PHE A 110 -6.66 -11.49 -14.56
N TYR A 111 -7.98 -11.38 -14.75
CA TYR A 111 -8.77 -12.45 -15.39
C TYR A 111 -8.38 -12.70 -16.84
N GLU A 112 -8.10 -11.64 -17.62
CA GLU A 112 -7.59 -11.78 -18.98
C GLU A 112 -6.31 -12.63 -19.03
N GLN A 113 -5.37 -12.38 -18.11
CA GLN A 113 -4.13 -13.16 -18.05
C GLN A 113 -4.37 -14.62 -17.64
N ILE A 114 -5.27 -14.88 -16.69
CA ILE A 114 -5.67 -16.25 -16.30
C ILE A 114 -6.28 -16.99 -17.50
N ILE A 115 -7.19 -16.35 -18.22
CA ILE A 115 -7.84 -16.94 -19.40
C ILE A 115 -6.80 -17.26 -20.48
N ARG A 116 -5.89 -16.32 -20.78
CA ARG A 116 -4.79 -16.55 -21.74
C ARG A 116 -3.91 -17.74 -21.34
N LEU A 117 -3.66 -17.92 -20.05
CA LEU A 117 -2.90 -19.08 -19.54
C LEU A 117 -3.69 -20.39 -19.73
N ALA A 118 -5.01 -20.37 -19.55
CA ALA A 118 -5.86 -21.56 -19.73
C ALA A 118 -5.92 -22.04 -21.20
N PHE A 119 -5.65 -21.15 -22.17
CA PHE A 119 -5.57 -21.51 -23.59
C PHE A 119 -4.18 -21.96 -24.04
N LYS A 120 -3.18 -21.96 -23.15
CA LYS A 120 -1.87 -22.52 -23.47
C LYS A 120 -1.90 -24.04 -23.53
N SER A 121 -1.02 -24.63 -24.34
CA SER A 121 -0.90 -26.09 -24.41
C SER A 121 -0.47 -26.69 -23.06
N THR A 122 -0.79 -27.96 -22.85
CA THR A 122 -0.38 -28.69 -21.64
C THR A 122 1.13 -28.66 -21.45
N GLU A 123 1.90 -28.74 -22.55
CA GLU A 123 3.37 -28.69 -22.54
C GLU A 123 3.90 -27.33 -22.10
N GLU A 124 3.30 -26.22 -22.58
CA GLU A 124 3.64 -24.87 -22.15
C GLU A 124 3.29 -24.62 -20.67
N ILE A 125 2.17 -25.17 -20.22
CA ILE A 125 1.75 -25.08 -18.80
C ILE A 125 2.68 -25.91 -17.92
N GLU A 126 3.07 -27.11 -18.35
CA GLU A 126 4.03 -27.96 -17.61
C GLU A 126 5.43 -27.36 -17.55
N ALA A 127 5.87 -26.70 -18.61
CA ALA A 127 7.14 -25.96 -18.61
C ALA A 127 7.11 -24.77 -17.63
N MET A 128 5.95 -24.17 -17.40
CA MET A 128 5.74 -23.07 -16.41
C MET A 128 5.52 -23.59 -14.99
N LYS A 129 4.99 -24.82 -14.84
CA LYS A 129 4.76 -25.48 -13.56
C LYS A 129 6.07 -26.06 -13.03
N GLY A 130 6.74 -25.35 -12.13
CA GLY A 130 7.54 -26.08 -11.15
C GLY A 130 6.61 -27.03 -10.34
N LYS A 131 7.17 -28.00 -9.61
CA LYS A 131 6.45 -28.98 -8.79
C LYS A 131 5.60 -28.38 -7.64
N LYS A 132 5.32 -27.08 -7.64
CA LYS A 132 4.59 -26.33 -6.59
C LYS A 132 3.36 -25.67 -7.17
N ALA A 133 2.37 -25.40 -6.33
CA ALA A 133 1.19 -24.62 -6.69
C ALA A 133 1.59 -23.29 -7.34
N VAL A 134 0.91 -22.94 -8.43
CA VAL A 134 1.17 -21.70 -9.15
C VAL A 134 0.52 -20.55 -8.38
N ASN A 135 1.35 -19.67 -7.82
CA ASN A 135 0.92 -18.44 -7.20
C ASN A 135 1.08 -17.28 -8.21
N TYR A 136 0.00 -16.57 -8.46
CA TYR A 136 -0.01 -15.42 -9.35
C TYR A 136 0.15 -14.13 -8.53
N TRP A 137 1.39 -13.65 -8.42
CA TRP A 137 1.73 -12.39 -7.77
C TRP A 137 1.98 -11.31 -8.83
N TRP A 138 0.90 -10.85 -9.44
CA TRP A 138 0.97 -9.79 -10.44
C TRP A 138 0.72 -8.43 -9.80
N GLY A 139 1.68 -7.53 -9.96
CA GLY A 139 1.64 -6.18 -9.43
C GLY A 139 1.51 -5.12 -10.52
N MET A 140 2.15 -3.98 -10.27
CA MET A 140 2.12 -2.83 -11.18
C MET A 140 2.79 -3.10 -12.53
N SER A 141 3.83 -3.94 -12.58
CA SER A 141 4.52 -4.32 -13.83
C SER A 141 3.62 -5.12 -14.78
N ALA A 142 2.61 -5.81 -14.25
CA ALA A 142 1.59 -6.53 -15.01
C ALA A 142 0.29 -5.73 -15.19
N ASP A 143 0.28 -4.47 -14.78
CA ASP A 143 -0.89 -3.57 -14.80
C ASP A 143 -2.11 -4.11 -14.04
N VAL A 144 -1.89 -4.98 -13.04
CA VAL A 144 -2.95 -5.56 -12.20
C VAL A 144 -3.24 -4.68 -10.99
N ILE A 145 -2.22 -3.98 -10.49
CA ILE A 145 -2.36 -3.06 -9.35
C ILE A 145 -1.90 -1.68 -9.79
N ASP A 146 -2.63 -0.65 -9.38
CA ASP A 146 -2.23 0.75 -9.53
C ASP A 146 -2.61 1.56 -8.29
N VAL A 147 -2.24 2.85 -8.28
CA VAL A 147 -2.65 3.83 -7.26
C VAL A 147 -3.27 5.02 -7.96
N ILE A 148 -4.51 5.34 -7.57
CA ILE A 148 -5.19 6.57 -7.97
C ILE A 148 -4.89 7.65 -6.95
N CYS A 149 -4.51 8.84 -7.41
CA CYS A 149 -4.25 10.01 -6.59
C CYS A 149 -5.33 11.07 -6.79
N SER A 150 -5.63 11.81 -5.73
CA SER A 150 -6.53 12.95 -5.78
C SER A 150 -6.04 14.01 -6.79
N GLU A 151 -6.97 14.66 -7.48
CA GLU A 151 -6.66 15.77 -8.37
C GLU A 151 -6.07 16.97 -7.64
N ASN A 152 -6.41 17.15 -6.38
CA ASN A 152 -5.92 18.23 -5.51
C ASN A 152 -4.52 17.99 -4.95
N MET A 153 -3.86 16.88 -5.32
CA MET A 153 -2.50 16.59 -4.87
C MET A 153 -1.50 17.62 -5.43
N PRO A 154 -0.57 18.15 -4.60
CA PRO A 154 0.48 19.05 -5.04
C PRO A 154 1.28 18.48 -6.22
N ASN A 155 1.63 19.34 -7.19
CA ASN A 155 2.33 18.92 -8.40
C ASN A 155 3.67 18.20 -8.11
N GLY A 156 4.42 18.63 -7.08
CA GLY A 156 5.67 17.98 -6.69
C GLY A 156 5.45 16.53 -6.26
N THR A 157 4.48 16.32 -5.37
CA THR A 157 4.10 14.98 -4.90
C THR A 157 3.58 14.12 -6.06
N ARG A 158 2.74 14.68 -6.92
CA ARG A 158 2.25 13.97 -8.12
C ARG A 158 3.39 13.49 -9.01
N ARG A 159 4.36 14.36 -9.31
CA ARG A 159 5.55 13.99 -10.12
C ARG A 159 6.38 12.90 -9.47
N LEU A 160 6.60 12.97 -8.16
CA LEU A 160 7.30 11.92 -7.40
C LEU A 160 6.59 10.57 -7.56
N ILE A 161 5.27 10.55 -7.37
CA ILE A 161 4.50 9.30 -7.44
C ILE A 161 4.48 8.74 -8.86
N GLU A 162 4.29 9.55 -9.88
CA GLU A 162 4.38 9.10 -11.28
C GLU A 162 5.77 8.57 -11.63
N PHE A 163 6.83 9.20 -11.16
CA PHE A 163 8.19 8.69 -11.32
C PHE A 163 8.37 7.32 -10.66
N LEU A 164 7.91 7.16 -9.41
CA LEU A 164 7.99 5.88 -8.70
C LEU A 164 7.14 4.79 -9.37
N LYS A 165 5.92 5.11 -9.79
CA LYS A 165 5.05 4.19 -10.54
C LYS A 165 5.73 3.69 -11.80
N ASN A 166 6.26 4.60 -12.61
CA ASN A 166 6.94 4.26 -13.85
C ASN A 166 8.20 3.44 -13.61
N SER A 167 8.97 3.75 -12.58
CA SER A 167 10.17 3.01 -12.21
C SER A 167 9.85 1.59 -11.73
N ILE A 168 8.78 1.41 -10.95
CA ILE A 168 8.31 0.08 -10.52
C ILE A 168 7.80 -0.73 -11.72
N ARG A 169 7.00 -0.11 -12.60
CA ARG A 169 6.48 -0.77 -13.82
C ARG A 169 7.60 -1.21 -14.76
N ALA A 170 8.61 -0.38 -14.93
CA ALA A 170 9.79 -0.68 -15.75
C ALA A 170 10.75 -1.68 -15.09
N GLY A 171 10.56 -2.02 -13.82
CA GLY A 171 11.48 -2.88 -13.07
C GLY A 171 12.83 -2.24 -12.77
N SER A 172 12.96 -0.92 -12.92
CA SER A 172 14.18 -0.17 -12.59
C SER A 172 14.26 0.22 -11.10
N PHE A 173 13.16 0.11 -10.37
CA PHE A 173 13.09 0.33 -8.93
C PHE A 173 12.31 -0.81 -8.26
N HIS A 174 12.95 -1.43 -7.28
CA HIS A 174 12.37 -2.48 -6.44
C HIS A 174 12.35 -2.00 -4.99
N PRO A 175 11.17 -1.71 -4.41
CA PRO A 175 11.05 -1.08 -3.08
C PRO A 175 11.61 -1.91 -1.92
N PHE A 176 11.84 -3.20 -2.15
CA PHE A 176 12.31 -4.14 -1.12
C PHE A 176 13.73 -4.65 -1.39
N ASP A 177 14.47 -4.02 -2.33
CA ASP A 177 15.87 -4.35 -2.57
C ASP A 177 16.79 -3.67 -1.55
N GLY A 178 17.85 -4.36 -1.18
CA GLY A 178 18.88 -3.85 -0.28
C GLY A 178 18.63 -4.17 1.20
N LEU A 179 19.30 -3.43 2.05
CA LEU A 179 19.22 -3.62 3.50
C LEU A 179 17.90 -3.08 4.05
N ILE A 180 17.10 -3.94 4.65
CA ILE A 180 15.88 -3.60 5.35
C ILE A 180 16.09 -3.84 6.84
N TYR A 181 15.86 -2.80 7.63
CA TYR A 181 16.01 -2.83 9.07
C TYR A 181 14.65 -2.85 9.76
N ALA A 182 14.55 -3.59 10.86
CA ALA A 182 13.43 -3.50 11.78
C ALA A 182 13.56 -2.25 12.68
N GLN A 183 12.53 -1.98 13.49
CA GLN A 183 12.53 -0.85 14.43
C GLN A 183 13.65 -0.94 15.47
N ASP A 184 14.05 -2.14 15.86
CA ASP A 184 15.13 -2.41 16.80
C ASP A 184 16.53 -2.27 16.18
N GLY A 185 16.62 -1.86 14.91
CA GLY A 185 17.86 -1.77 14.15
C GLY A 185 18.41 -3.08 13.63
N SER A 186 17.74 -4.21 13.92
CA SER A 186 18.15 -5.51 13.38
C SER A 186 17.91 -5.60 11.87
N THR A 187 18.86 -6.18 11.13
CA THR A 187 18.71 -6.40 9.69
C THR A 187 17.73 -7.55 9.45
N LYS A 188 16.66 -7.30 8.66
CA LYS A 188 15.65 -8.29 8.30
C LYS A 188 15.83 -8.84 6.90
N CYS A 189 16.37 -8.02 5.98
CA CYS A 189 16.64 -8.42 4.62
C CYS A 189 17.99 -7.86 4.18
N THR A 190 18.83 -8.70 3.63
CA THR A 190 20.18 -8.35 3.13
C THR A 190 20.31 -8.47 1.63
N ASP A 191 19.34 -9.15 0.97
CA ASP A 191 19.41 -9.45 -0.47
C ASP A 191 18.00 -9.59 -1.07
N ARG A 192 17.91 -9.27 -2.36
CA ARG A 192 16.72 -9.42 -3.21
C ARG A 192 16.11 -10.84 -3.19
N LYS A 193 16.92 -11.87 -2.94
CA LYS A 193 16.46 -13.26 -2.89
C LYS A 193 15.64 -13.61 -1.66
N SER A 194 15.76 -12.87 -0.59
CA SER A 194 15.07 -13.13 0.68
C SER A 194 13.65 -12.56 0.76
N THR A 195 13.22 -11.80 -0.27
CA THR A 195 11.87 -11.21 -0.37
C THR A 195 10.90 -12.03 -1.24
N ARG A 196 11.29 -13.21 -1.70
CA ARG A 196 10.46 -14.12 -2.51
C ARG A 196 9.77 -15.19 -1.69
#